data_3e7c05876b4b5ba565d4f18338833ac1
#
_entry.id   3e7c05876b4b5ba565d4f18338833ac1
#
_cell.length_a   1.000
_cell.length_b   1.000
_cell.length_c   1.000
_cell.angle_alpha   90.00
_cell.angle_beta   90.00
_cell.angle_gamma   90.00
#
_symmetry.space_group_name_H-M   'P 1'
#
loop_
_entity.id
_entity.type
_entity.pdbx_description
1 polymer ?
#
loop_
_entity_poly.entity_id
_entity_poly.type
_entity_poly.pdbx_seq_one_letter_code
_entity_poly.pdbx_strand_id
1 'polypeptide(L)'
;QTTVSLPFDNMLKVTTAKYYIPSGRLIQAIDYSHRDADGNIQRTPDSLTNVFHTVHGREVRDGGGITPDVTVDWGKASRLTYNIFADNWAFDFANKYRAEHPSICAAEDFVVTDSIFAEFKRSIDPARFNYDKVCETGLAALRDAAKIEGYMNDSTKQAFDVLEKLLKHNLSQDLDNNRKAIEEILAPEIVSRYYYERGRIVQTMKSDNGLDAAVKVLNDMSEYRRLLAPADKKSKKKK
;
A
#
# COMPACT_ATOMS: atom_id res chain seq x y z
N GLN A 1 17.31 -14.21 15.46
CA GLN A 1 16.14 -15.09 15.63
C GLN A 1 16.63 -16.53 15.80
N THR A 2 15.95 -17.30 16.62
CA THR A 2 16.23 -18.72 16.85
C THR A 2 14.97 -19.51 16.52
N THR A 3 15.16 -20.66 15.87
CA THR A 3 14.05 -21.61 15.63
C THR A 3 14.14 -22.70 16.67
N VAL A 4 13.05 -22.96 17.38
CA VAL A 4 12.92 -23.97 18.42
C VAL A 4 11.90 -25.02 17.97
N SER A 5 12.27 -26.30 18.03
CA SER A 5 11.34 -27.40 17.75
C SER A 5 10.35 -27.55 18.91
N LEU A 6 9.09 -27.72 18.57
CA LEU A 6 7.99 -28.01 19.49
C LEU A 6 7.45 -29.40 19.25
N PRO A 7 6.62 -29.95 20.17
CA PRO A 7 5.93 -31.23 19.96
C PRO A 7 5.11 -31.22 18.65
N PHE A 8 4.86 -32.42 18.11
CA PHE A 8 4.06 -32.65 16.90
C PHE A 8 4.66 -32.03 15.64
N ASP A 9 5.99 -32.06 15.50
CA ASP A 9 6.75 -31.49 14.35
C ASP A 9 6.51 -30.02 14.07
N ASN A 10 6.02 -29.29 15.06
CA ASN A 10 5.87 -27.82 14.95
C ASN A 10 7.21 -27.12 15.20
N MET A 11 7.36 -25.93 14.63
CA MET A 11 8.52 -25.07 14.83
C MET A 11 8.09 -23.68 15.27
N LEU A 12 8.78 -23.14 16.26
CA LEU A 12 8.59 -21.77 16.74
C LEU A 12 9.82 -20.94 16.39
N LYS A 13 9.62 -19.87 15.62
CA LYS A 13 10.66 -18.89 15.34
C LYS A 13 10.52 -17.70 16.28
N VAL A 14 11.53 -17.49 17.12
CA VAL A 14 11.53 -16.47 18.17
C VAL A 14 12.65 -15.45 17.94
N THR A 15 12.35 -14.19 18.15
CA THR A 15 13.37 -13.13 18.19
C THR A 15 14.00 -13.11 19.58
N THR A 16 15.31 -13.38 19.64
CA THR A 16 16.07 -13.55 20.89
C THR A 16 17.06 -12.43 21.17
N ALA A 17 17.36 -11.60 20.16
CA ALA A 17 18.34 -10.53 20.29
C ALA A 17 18.00 -9.33 19.41
N LYS A 18 18.48 -8.18 19.81
CA LYS A 18 18.50 -6.94 19.02
C LYS A 18 19.90 -6.74 18.46
N TYR A 19 20.03 -6.14 17.29
CA TYR A 19 21.34 -5.76 16.76
C TYR A 19 21.44 -4.23 16.64
N TYR A 20 22.64 -3.75 16.87
CA TYR A 20 22.96 -2.33 16.88
C TYR A 20 23.99 -2.03 15.81
N ILE A 21 23.84 -0.91 15.12
CA ILE A 21 24.85 -0.44 14.17
C ILE A 21 26.08 0.11 14.97
N PRO A 22 27.24 0.37 14.32
CA PRO A 22 28.46 0.78 15.03
C PRO A 22 28.31 2.03 15.92
N SER A 23 27.37 2.90 15.65
CA SER A 23 27.05 4.06 16.51
C SER A 23 26.30 3.70 17.79
N GLY A 24 25.93 2.44 18.01
CA GLY A 24 25.07 2.00 19.10
C GLY A 24 23.57 2.19 18.86
N ARG A 25 23.15 2.70 17.68
CA ARG A 25 21.75 2.92 17.33
C ARG A 25 21.05 1.61 16.98
N LEU A 26 19.88 1.38 17.58
CA LEU A 26 18.95 0.32 17.19
C LEU A 26 18.05 0.83 16.06
N ILE A 27 18.02 0.12 14.92
CA ILE A 27 17.19 0.51 13.76
C ILE A 27 15.82 -0.19 13.74
N GLN A 28 15.49 -0.96 14.75
CA GLN A 28 14.19 -1.63 14.86
C GLN A 28 13.07 -0.60 15.08
N ALA A 29 12.01 -0.69 14.28
CA ALA A 29 10.88 0.22 14.37
C ALA A 29 9.83 -0.22 15.41
N ILE A 30 9.73 -1.52 15.67
CA ILE A 30 8.68 -2.13 16.45
C ILE A 30 9.23 -2.64 17.77
N ASP A 31 8.60 -2.25 18.88
CA ASP A 31 8.88 -2.82 20.19
C ASP A 31 7.95 -4.00 20.47
N TYR A 32 8.46 -5.22 20.29
CA TYR A 32 7.71 -6.45 20.54
C TYR A 32 7.55 -6.77 22.03
N SER A 33 8.25 -6.09 22.92
CA SER A 33 8.18 -6.30 24.37
C SER A 33 6.97 -5.59 25.01
N HIS A 34 6.41 -4.59 24.35
CA HIS A 34 5.24 -3.86 24.82
C HIS A 34 4.09 -3.97 23.82
N ARG A 35 2.94 -4.42 24.35
CA ARG A 35 1.68 -4.47 23.61
C ARG A 35 0.65 -3.68 24.37
N ASP A 36 -0.30 -3.08 23.63
CA ASP A 36 -1.47 -2.45 24.27
C ASP A 36 -2.47 -3.51 24.78
N ALA A 37 -3.55 -3.05 25.42
CA ALA A 37 -4.59 -3.92 25.96
C ALA A 37 -5.28 -4.80 24.90
N ASP A 38 -5.24 -4.38 23.62
CA ASP A 38 -5.82 -5.07 22.48
C ASP A 38 -4.77 -6.01 21.80
N GLY A 39 -3.56 -6.06 22.34
CA GLY A 39 -2.47 -6.89 21.82
C GLY A 39 -1.71 -6.28 20.64
N ASN A 40 -2.01 -5.03 20.24
CA ASN A 40 -1.33 -4.36 19.17
C ASN A 40 0.07 -3.90 19.59
N ILE A 41 0.99 -3.91 18.65
CA ILE A 41 2.36 -3.48 18.85
C ILE A 41 2.42 -1.96 18.64
N GLN A 42 2.86 -1.24 19.68
CA GLN A 42 2.99 0.20 19.61
C GLN A 42 4.39 0.61 19.10
N ARG A 43 4.41 1.72 18.37
CA ARG A 43 5.67 2.39 18.02
C ARG A 43 6.19 3.14 19.25
N THR A 44 7.50 3.06 19.48
CA THR A 44 8.13 3.82 20.57
C THR A 44 7.89 5.31 20.39
N PRO A 45 7.29 6.01 21.36
CA PRO A 45 7.12 7.46 21.29
C PRO A 45 8.46 8.19 21.19
N ASP A 46 8.51 9.28 20.42
CA ASP A 46 9.74 10.06 20.21
C ASP A 46 10.38 10.54 21.52
N SER A 47 9.58 10.75 22.59
CA SER A 47 10.06 11.11 23.92
C SER A 47 10.87 10.03 24.61
N LEU A 48 10.73 8.77 24.20
CA LEU A 48 11.45 7.61 24.74
C LEU A 48 12.59 7.15 23.82
N THR A 49 12.87 7.88 22.74
CA THR A 49 13.95 7.58 21.80
C THR A 49 15.25 8.29 22.17
N ASN A 50 16.38 7.64 21.89
CA ASN A 50 17.70 8.22 22.08
C ASN A 50 18.19 8.93 20.82
N VAL A 51 19.00 9.97 21.03
CA VAL A 51 19.62 10.73 19.94
C VAL A 51 21.00 10.17 19.64
N PHE A 52 21.26 9.93 18.36
CA PHE A 52 22.54 9.49 17.81
C PHE A 52 22.97 10.46 16.72
N HIS A 53 24.25 10.37 16.30
CA HIS A 53 24.77 11.19 15.22
C HIS A 53 25.37 10.30 14.13
N THR A 54 25.14 10.66 12.88
CA THR A 54 25.84 10.06 11.74
C THR A 54 27.30 10.47 11.74
N VAL A 55 28.14 9.83 10.90
CA VAL A 55 29.56 10.18 10.73
C VAL A 55 29.75 11.66 10.40
N HIS A 56 28.81 12.28 9.70
CA HIS A 56 28.85 13.70 9.34
C HIS A 56 28.14 14.61 10.35
N GLY A 57 27.78 14.10 11.54
CA GLY A 57 27.20 14.90 12.62
C GLY A 57 25.70 15.18 12.51
N ARG A 58 25.01 14.56 11.57
CA ARG A 58 23.54 14.66 11.47
C ARG A 58 22.87 13.92 12.63
N GLU A 59 21.95 14.59 13.32
CA GLU A 59 21.14 13.99 14.38
C GLU A 59 20.14 12.98 13.81
N VAL A 60 20.09 11.78 14.38
CA VAL A 60 19.15 10.70 14.08
C VAL A 60 18.67 10.05 15.37
N ARG A 61 17.53 9.37 15.36
CA ARG A 61 16.95 8.74 16.54
C ARG A 61 16.79 7.23 16.35
N ASP A 62 16.74 6.50 17.44
CA ASP A 62 16.33 5.10 17.49
C ASP A 62 14.82 4.94 17.75
N GLY A 63 14.34 3.71 17.93
CA GLY A 63 12.97 3.38 18.35
C GLY A 63 11.87 3.59 17.30
N GLY A 64 12.18 4.25 16.19
CA GLY A 64 11.24 4.51 15.10
C GLY A 64 11.66 3.94 13.76
N GLY A 65 12.67 3.07 13.74
CA GLY A 65 13.28 2.61 12.50
C GLY A 65 14.17 3.69 11.86
N ILE A 66 14.28 3.65 10.54
CA ILE A 66 14.95 4.67 9.76
C ILE A 66 13.88 5.62 9.22
N THR A 67 13.86 6.84 9.73
CA THR A 67 12.94 7.87 9.25
C THR A 67 13.38 8.35 7.86
N PRO A 68 12.55 8.26 6.82
CA PRO A 68 12.91 8.75 5.49
C PRO A 68 12.99 10.27 5.46
N ASP A 69 13.88 10.80 4.65
CA ASP A 69 14.06 12.24 4.45
C ASP A 69 13.07 12.81 3.44
N VAL A 70 12.64 11.98 2.50
CA VAL A 70 11.64 12.32 1.49
C VAL A 70 10.46 11.38 1.67
N THR A 71 9.30 11.96 1.92
CA THR A 71 8.04 11.21 2.00
C THR A 71 7.41 11.14 0.62
N VAL A 72 6.95 9.96 0.25
CA VAL A 72 6.26 9.72 -1.03
C VAL A 72 4.82 9.33 -0.73
N ASP A 73 3.89 9.96 -1.44
CA ASP A 73 2.49 9.56 -1.38
C ASP A 73 2.28 8.35 -2.30
N TRP A 74 1.97 7.22 -1.68
CA TRP A 74 1.66 5.97 -2.38
C TRP A 74 0.19 5.89 -2.83
N GLY A 75 -0.61 6.93 -2.55
CA GLY A 75 -2.04 6.90 -2.76
C GLY A 75 -2.76 5.91 -1.84
N LYS A 76 -4.04 5.76 -2.06
CA LYS A 76 -4.87 4.79 -1.34
C LYS A 76 -5.44 3.78 -2.33
N ALA A 77 -5.11 2.52 -2.15
CA ALA A 77 -5.76 1.45 -2.88
C ALA A 77 -7.25 1.38 -2.51
N SER A 78 -8.12 1.26 -3.50
CA SER A 78 -9.53 0.99 -3.25
C SER A 78 -9.71 -0.45 -2.74
N ARG A 79 -10.80 -0.71 -2.00
CA ARG A 79 -11.11 -2.10 -1.56
C ARG A 79 -11.28 -3.03 -2.75
N LEU A 80 -11.82 -2.55 -3.84
CA LEU A 80 -11.95 -3.30 -5.08
C LEU A 80 -10.59 -3.75 -5.62
N THR A 81 -9.63 -2.82 -5.75
CA THR A 81 -8.27 -3.15 -6.24
C THR A 81 -7.52 -4.05 -5.26
N TYR A 82 -7.69 -3.83 -3.95
CA TYR A 82 -7.14 -4.72 -2.93
C TYR A 82 -7.66 -6.15 -3.09
N ASN A 83 -8.97 -6.34 -3.29
CA ASN A 83 -9.56 -7.68 -3.43
C ASN A 83 -9.16 -8.36 -4.76
N ILE A 84 -8.96 -7.59 -5.84
CA ILE A 84 -8.41 -8.15 -7.09
C ILE A 84 -7.06 -8.84 -6.84
N PHE A 85 -6.22 -8.25 -6.00
CA PHE A 85 -4.93 -8.83 -5.62
C PHE A 85 -5.08 -9.92 -4.57
N ALA A 86 -5.76 -9.65 -3.45
CA ALA A 86 -5.82 -10.53 -2.27
C ALA A 86 -6.58 -11.83 -2.55
N ASP A 87 -7.61 -11.78 -3.39
CA ASP A 87 -8.45 -12.94 -3.75
C ASP A 87 -7.96 -13.65 -5.03
N ASN A 88 -6.75 -13.33 -5.49
CA ASN A 88 -6.06 -13.94 -6.64
C ASN A 88 -6.74 -13.73 -8.01
N TRP A 89 -7.63 -12.77 -8.20
CA TRP A 89 -8.28 -12.54 -9.50
C TRP A 89 -7.28 -12.19 -10.60
N ALA A 90 -6.29 -11.34 -10.29
CA ALA A 90 -5.23 -10.99 -11.24
C ALA A 90 -4.31 -12.19 -11.53
N PHE A 91 -4.01 -12.98 -10.52
CA PHE A 91 -3.19 -14.19 -10.65
C PHE A 91 -3.84 -15.23 -11.56
N ASP A 92 -5.12 -15.54 -11.30
CA ASP A 92 -5.88 -16.53 -12.07
C ASP A 92 -6.05 -16.07 -13.53
N PHE A 93 -6.36 -14.79 -13.73
CA PHE A 93 -6.42 -14.21 -15.06
C PHE A 93 -5.09 -14.31 -15.81
N ALA A 94 -3.98 -13.96 -15.16
CA ALA A 94 -2.65 -14.03 -15.78
C ALA A 94 -2.27 -15.47 -16.19
N ASN A 95 -2.65 -16.47 -15.40
CA ASN A 95 -2.45 -17.87 -15.75
C ASN A 95 -3.27 -18.28 -16.97
N LYS A 96 -4.54 -17.90 -17.02
CA LYS A 96 -5.42 -18.14 -18.16
C LYS A 96 -4.88 -17.44 -19.42
N TYR A 97 -4.55 -16.16 -19.29
CA TYR A 97 -3.98 -15.36 -20.38
C TYR A 97 -2.71 -16.00 -20.96
N ARG A 98 -1.82 -16.50 -20.08
CA ARG A 98 -0.60 -17.20 -20.52
C ARG A 98 -0.91 -18.50 -21.27
N ALA A 99 -1.94 -19.24 -20.88
CA ALA A 99 -2.35 -20.46 -21.55
C ALA A 99 -2.89 -20.20 -22.98
N GLU A 100 -3.56 -19.08 -23.17
CA GLU A 100 -4.20 -18.70 -24.43
C GLU A 100 -3.26 -17.91 -25.36
N HIS A 101 -2.19 -17.30 -24.82
CA HIS A 101 -1.23 -16.46 -25.52
C HIS A 101 0.20 -16.99 -25.33
N PRO A 102 0.78 -17.74 -26.30
CA PRO A 102 2.11 -18.34 -26.17
C PRO A 102 3.26 -17.34 -26.00
N SER A 103 3.10 -16.11 -26.46
CA SER A 103 4.11 -15.05 -26.35
C SER A 103 3.47 -13.67 -26.21
N ILE A 104 4.24 -12.74 -25.67
CA ILE A 104 3.93 -11.30 -25.62
C ILE A 104 5.11 -10.48 -26.12
N CYS A 105 4.93 -9.16 -26.28
CA CYS A 105 6.04 -8.23 -26.55
C CYS A 105 7.05 -8.20 -25.39
N ALA A 106 8.15 -7.46 -25.55
CA ALA A 106 9.15 -7.28 -24.50
C ALA A 106 8.51 -6.76 -23.18
N ALA A 107 9.12 -7.13 -22.05
CA ALA A 107 8.56 -6.79 -20.74
C ALA A 107 8.39 -5.28 -20.53
N GLU A 108 9.30 -4.48 -21.06
CA GLU A 108 9.28 -3.02 -21.02
C GLU A 108 8.17 -2.41 -21.88
N ASP A 109 7.77 -3.06 -22.98
CA ASP A 109 6.79 -2.56 -23.94
C ASP A 109 5.37 -3.04 -23.65
N PHE A 110 5.22 -4.00 -22.74
CA PHE A 110 3.91 -4.56 -22.43
C PHE A 110 3.02 -3.53 -21.73
N VAL A 111 1.80 -3.40 -22.25
CA VAL A 111 0.72 -2.60 -21.67
C VAL A 111 -0.58 -3.39 -21.68
N VAL A 112 -1.42 -3.18 -20.69
CA VAL A 112 -2.78 -3.74 -20.67
C VAL A 112 -3.63 -2.93 -21.63
N THR A 113 -3.94 -3.52 -22.77
CA THR A 113 -4.79 -2.90 -23.80
C THR A 113 -6.27 -2.95 -23.41
N ASP A 114 -7.13 -2.20 -24.14
CA ASP A 114 -8.59 -2.26 -23.96
C ASP A 114 -9.12 -3.69 -24.09
N SER A 115 -8.56 -4.47 -25.00
CA SER A 115 -8.95 -5.88 -25.21
C SER A 115 -8.62 -6.73 -23.97
N ILE A 116 -7.40 -6.61 -23.44
CA ILE A 116 -6.93 -7.35 -22.27
C ILE A 116 -7.76 -6.96 -21.05
N PHE A 117 -8.02 -5.66 -20.86
CA PHE A 117 -8.84 -5.17 -19.76
C PHE A 117 -10.29 -5.67 -19.85
N ALA A 118 -10.88 -5.66 -21.05
CA ALA A 118 -12.22 -6.19 -21.27
C ALA A 118 -12.29 -7.70 -21.04
N GLU A 119 -11.24 -8.44 -21.38
CA GLU A 119 -11.13 -9.87 -21.11
C GLU A 119 -11.02 -10.14 -19.60
N PHE A 120 -10.21 -9.37 -18.89
CA PHE A 120 -10.15 -9.42 -17.43
C PHE A 120 -11.52 -9.17 -16.79
N LYS A 121 -12.24 -8.11 -17.20
CA LYS A 121 -13.58 -7.82 -16.70
C LYS A 121 -14.52 -9.00 -16.88
N ARG A 122 -14.48 -9.69 -18.04
CA ARG A 122 -15.31 -10.88 -18.31
C ARG A 122 -14.91 -12.09 -17.47
N SER A 123 -13.66 -12.16 -17.01
CA SER A 123 -13.18 -13.27 -16.18
C SER A 123 -13.66 -13.18 -14.73
N ILE A 124 -14.07 -11.99 -14.28
CA ILE A 124 -14.58 -11.79 -12.92
C ILE A 124 -16.00 -12.33 -12.81
N ASP A 125 -16.20 -13.28 -11.89
CA ASP A 125 -17.52 -13.77 -11.52
C ASP A 125 -18.18 -12.83 -10.51
N PRO A 126 -19.25 -12.11 -10.86
CA PRO A 126 -19.91 -11.16 -9.95
C PRO A 126 -20.50 -11.81 -8.70
N ALA A 127 -20.78 -13.12 -8.73
CA ALA A 127 -21.33 -13.84 -7.58
C ALA A 127 -20.23 -14.15 -6.52
N ARG A 128 -18.98 -14.24 -6.95
CA ARG A 128 -17.83 -14.54 -6.09
C ARG A 128 -17.02 -13.31 -5.71
N PHE A 129 -17.04 -12.27 -6.57
CA PHE A 129 -16.30 -11.04 -6.34
C PHE A 129 -17.02 -10.16 -5.32
N ASN A 130 -16.45 -10.05 -4.15
CA ASN A 130 -17.01 -9.23 -3.08
C ASN A 130 -16.04 -8.10 -2.71
N TYR A 131 -16.57 -6.91 -2.50
CA TYR A 131 -15.83 -5.74 -2.03
C TYR A 131 -16.75 -4.81 -1.23
N ASP A 132 -16.16 -4.05 -0.31
CA ASP A 132 -16.92 -3.17 0.56
C ASP A 132 -17.56 -2.02 -0.23
N LYS A 133 -18.86 -1.93 -0.14
CA LYS A 133 -19.67 -0.86 -0.75
C LYS A 133 -19.76 0.33 0.21
N VAL A 134 -18.63 1.00 0.41
CA VAL A 134 -18.47 2.05 1.45
C VAL A 134 -19.48 3.18 1.28
N CYS A 135 -19.76 3.61 0.04
CA CYS A 135 -20.76 4.66 -0.20
C CYS A 135 -22.18 4.24 0.18
N GLU A 136 -22.59 2.99 -0.16
CA GLU A 136 -23.91 2.49 0.20
C GLU A 136 -24.05 2.37 1.73
N THR A 137 -23.02 1.83 2.40
CA THR A 137 -23.00 1.70 3.86
C THR A 137 -23.00 3.07 4.56
N GLY A 138 -22.19 4.01 4.05
CA GLY A 138 -22.13 5.37 4.59
C GLY A 138 -23.45 6.13 4.41
N LEU A 139 -24.10 5.97 3.23
CA LEU A 139 -25.40 6.58 2.98
C LEU A 139 -26.50 6.01 3.89
N ALA A 140 -26.49 4.69 4.13
CA ALA A 140 -27.42 4.06 5.06
C ALA A 140 -27.25 4.58 6.49
N ALA A 141 -25.99 4.66 6.96
CA ALA A 141 -25.67 5.20 8.29
C ALA A 141 -26.10 6.67 8.44
N LEU A 142 -25.85 7.50 7.40
CA LEU A 142 -26.28 8.90 7.39
C LEU A 142 -27.81 9.03 7.41
N ARG A 143 -28.51 8.18 6.65
CA ARG A 143 -30.00 8.14 6.63
C ARG A 143 -30.54 7.79 8.01
N ASP A 144 -29.92 6.85 8.72
CA ASP A 144 -30.35 6.48 10.08
C ASP A 144 -30.05 7.57 11.11
N ALA A 145 -28.91 8.23 11.03
CA ALA A 145 -28.60 9.40 11.85
C ALA A 145 -29.62 10.52 11.62
N ALA A 146 -29.96 10.83 10.36
CA ALA A 146 -30.93 11.86 10.02
C ALA A 146 -32.35 11.54 10.57
N LYS A 147 -32.73 10.26 10.65
CA LYS A 147 -33.98 9.85 11.31
C LYS A 147 -33.96 10.11 12.79
N ILE A 148 -32.86 9.74 13.46
CA ILE A 148 -32.71 9.90 14.94
C ILE A 148 -32.71 11.37 15.30
N GLU A 149 -32.04 12.21 14.54
CA GLU A 149 -31.92 13.66 14.80
C GLU A 149 -33.15 14.47 14.32
N GLY A 150 -34.14 13.81 13.68
CA GLY A 150 -35.39 14.47 13.24
C GLY A 150 -35.29 15.27 11.93
N TYR A 151 -34.22 15.10 11.16
CA TYR A 151 -34.04 15.77 9.86
C TYR A 151 -34.73 15.05 8.69
N MET A 152 -35.47 13.95 8.92
CA MET A 152 -36.11 13.17 7.89
C MET A 152 -37.48 13.75 7.50
N ASN A 153 -37.51 14.68 6.55
CA ASN A 153 -38.68 15.22 5.89
C ASN A 153 -38.77 14.75 4.42
N ASP A 154 -39.80 15.17 3.69
CA ASP A 154 -40.02 14.71 2.32
C ASP A 154 -38.89 15.12 1.37
N SER A 155 -38.33 16.33 1.51
CA SER A 155 -37.19 16.79 0.71
C SER A 155 -35.94 15.98 1.00
N THR A 156 -35.67 15.69 2.29
CA THR A 156 -34.53 14.88 2.69
C THR A 156 -34.64 13.45 2.20
N LYS A 157 -35.85 12.86 2.25
CA LYS A 157 -36.10 11.52 1.69
C LYS A 157 -35.79 11.50 0.19
N GLN A 158 -36.32 12.47 -0.56
CA GLN A 158 -36.06 12.55 -2.01
C GLN A 158 -34.56 12.67 -2.32
N ALA A 159 -33.82 13.48 -1.54
CA ALA A 159 -32.37 13.61 -1.69
C ALA A 159 -31.65 12.28 -1.43
N PHE A 160 -32.01 11.54 -0.38
CA PHE A 160 -31.47 10.21 -0.11
C PHE A 160 -31.79 9.21 -1.21
N ASP A 161 -33.03 9.20 -1.74
CA ASP A 161 -33.43 8.28 -2.80
C ASP A 161 -32.69 8.55 -4.12
N VAL A 162 -32.38 9.82 -4.41
CA VAL A 162 -31.53 10.22 -5.53
C VAL A 162 -30.10 9.75 -5.32
N LEU A 163 -29.51 10.00 -4.14
CA LEU A 163 -28.16 9.56 -3.81
C LEU A 163 -28.03 8.04 -3.85
N GLU A 164 -29.01 7.31 -3.34
CA GLU A 164 -29.02 5.83 -3.37
C GLU A 164 -28.95 5.30 -4.79
N LYS A 165 -29.68 5.91 -5.72
CA LYS A 165 -29.61 5.53 -7.15
C LYS A 165 -28.28 5.88 -7.80
N LEU A 166 -27.71 7.06 -7.48
CA LEU A 166 -26.47 7.54 -8.06
C LEU A 166 -25.24 6.82 -7.51
N LEU A 167 -25.27 6.42 -6.23
CA LEU A 167 -24.17 5.75 -5.52
C LEU A 167 -24.29 4.22 -5.54
N LYS A 168 -25.34 3.67 -6.18
CA LYS A 168 -25.49 2.22 -6.31
C LYS A 168 -24.32 1.64 -7.08
N HIS A 169 -23.60 0.73 -6.45
CA HIS A 169 -22.45 0.09 -7.06
C HIS A 169 -22.83 -0.78 -8.27
N ASN A 170 -22.06 -0.59 -9.33
CA ASN A 170 -22.10 -1.43 -10.52
C ASN A 170 -20.67 -1.95 -10.75
N LEU A 171 -20.46 -3.25 -10.60
CA LEU A 171 -19.13 -3.86 -10.70
C LEU A 171 -18.41 -3.48 -12.00
N SER A 172 -19.10 -3.48 -13.13
CA SER A 172 -18.50 -3.12 -14.42
C SER A 172 -18.00 -1.67 -14.43
N GLN A 173 -18.81 -0.75 -13.93
CA GLN A 173 -18.44 0.68 -13.82
C GLN A 173 -17.36 0.90 -12.79
N ASP A 174 -17.41 0.21 -11.65
CA ASP A 174 -16.41 0.32 -10.59
C ASP A 174 -15.04 -0.21 -11.06
N LEU A 175 -15.02 -1.26 -11.88
CA LEU A 175 -13.79 -1.72 -12.55
C LEU A 175 -13.26 -0.67 -13.52
N ASP A 176 -14.11 -0.02 -14.31
CA ASP A 176 -13.70 1.05 -15.23
C ASP A 176 -13.15 2.26 -14.47
N ASN A 177 -13.80 2.66 -13.37
CA ASN A 177 -13.36 3.78 -12.53
C ASN A 177 -11.99 3.50 -11.87
N ASN A 178 -11.64 2.24 -11.63
CA ASN A 178 -10.37 1.81 -11.04
C ASN A 178 -9.38 1.28 -12.08
N ARG A 179 -9.65 1.48 -13.36
CA ARG A 179 -8.91 0.88 -14.48
C ARG A 179 -7.41 1.03 -14.35
N LYS A 180 -6.90 2.24 -14.13
CA LYS A 180 -5.46 2.49 -14.01
C LYS A 180 -4.81 1.65 -12.92
N ALA A 181 -5.39 1.62 -11.73
CA ALA A 181 -4.88 0.83 -10.61
C ALA A 181 -4.96 -0.69 -10.88
N ILE A 182 -5.98 -1.13 -11.62
CA ILE A 182 -6.11 -2.54 -12.04
C ILE A 182 -5.04 -2.89 -13.09
N GLU A 183 -4.77 -2.02 -14.05
CA GLU A 183 -3.71 -2.21 -15.05
C GLU A 183 -2.32 -2.32 -14.38
N GLU A 184 -2.06 -1.53 -13.35
CA GLU A 184 -0.84 -1.59 -12.53
C GLU A 184 -0.69 -2.91 -11.74
N ILE A 185 -1.79 -3.61 -11.47
CA ILE A 185 -1.79 -4.96 -10.89
C ILE A 185 -1.63 -6.03 -11.98
N LEU A 186 -2.38 -5.92 -13.07
CA LEU A 186 -2.42 -6.94 -14.12
C LEU A 186 -1.14 -7.03 -14.93
N ALA A 187 -0.53 -5.90 -15.28
CA ALA A 187 0.65 -5.91 -16.14
C ALA A 187 1.83 -6.69 -15.52
N PRO A 188 2.22 -6.47 -14.25
CA PRO A 188 3.25 -7.26 -13.60
C PRO A 188 2.89 -8.74 -13.48
N GLU A 189 1.62 -9.06 -13.18
CA GLU A 189 1.15 -10.44 -13.05
C GLU A 189 1.22 -11.17 -14.39
N ILE A 190 0.76 -10.59 -15.48
CA ILE A 190 0.83 -11.18 -16.82
C ILE A 190 2.29 -11.33 -17.25
N VAL A 191 3.08 -10.26 -17.16
CA VAL A 191 4.48 -10.25 -17.64
C VAL A 191 5.34 -11.26 -16.88
N SER A 192 5.06 -11.47 -15.58
CA SER A 192 5.80 -12.45 -14.79
C SER A 192 5.64 -13.90 -15.30
N ARG A 193 4.57 -14.22 -16.03
CA ARG A 193 4.34 -15.55 -16.63
C ARG A 193 5.23 -15.82 -17.84
N TYR A 194 5.85 -14.78 -18.42
CA TYR A 194 6.73 -14.86 -19.60
C TYR A 194 8.19 -14.55 -19.26
N TYR A 195 8.39 -13.55 -18.39
CA TYR A 195 9.72 -12.99 -18.09
C TYR A 195 10.09 -13.13 -16.60
N TYR A 196 9.32 -13.93 -15.84
CA TYR A 196 9.55 -14.22 -14.43
C TYR A 196 9.66 -12.93 -13.57
N GLU A 197 10.39 -13.02 -12.48
CA GLU A 197 10.56 -11.91 -11.54
C GLU A 197 11.19 -10.66 -12.19
N ARG A 198 12.12 -10.85 -13.11
CA ARG A 198 12.73 -9.71 -13.82
C ARG A 198 11.69 -8.90 -14.59
N GLY A 199 10.81 -9.57 -15.32
CA GLY A 199 9.73 -8.89 -16.04
C GLY A 199 8.74 -8.19 -15.12
N ARG A 200 8.42 -8.83 -13.99
CA ARG A 200 7.57 -8.22 -12.96
C ARG A 200 8.17 -6.92 -12.43
N ILE A 201 9.46 -6.92 -12.07
CA ILE A 201 10.17 -5.73 -11.61
C ILE A 201 10.14 -4.63 -12.66
N VAL A 202 10.44 -4.93 -13.92
CA VAL A 202 10.39 -3.95 -15.02
C VAL A 202 9.03 -3.27 -15.12
N GLN A 203 7.95 -4.02 -14.96
CA GLN A 203 6.60 -3.47 -14.98
C GLN A 203 6.28 -2.61 -13.74
N THR A 204 6.62 -3.09 -12.54
CA THR A 204 6.34 -2.35 -11.30
C THR A 204 7.11 -1.03 -11.22
N MET A 205 8.31 -0.95 -11.80
CA MET A 205 9.10 0.28 -11.85
C MET A 205 8.45 1.40 -12.67
N LYS A 206 7.51 1.09 -13.56
CA LYS A 206 6.82 2.11 -14.39
C LYS A 206 5.91 3.05 -13.59
N SER A 207 5.44 2.62 -12.43
CA SER A 207 4.55 3.38 -11.55
C SER A 207 5.09 3.52 -10.13
N ASP A 208 6.41 3.35 -9.94
CA ASP A 208 7.06 3.45 -8.65
C ASP A 208 7.39 4.90 -8.30
N ASN A 209 6.50 5.57 -7.59
CA ASN A 209 6.69 6.93 -7.10
C ASN A 209 7.94 7.08 -6.20
N GLY A 210 8.33 6.01 -5.51
CA GLY A 210 9.53 6.00 -4.67
C GLY A 210 10.81 6.03 -5.52
N LEU A 211 10.85 5.26 -6.61
CA LEU A 211 11.93 5.27 -7.58
C LEU A 211 12.05 6.66 -8.23
N ASP A 212 10.94 7.23 -8.68
CA ASP A 212 10.93 8.56 -9.30
C ASP A 212 11.44 9.65 -8.35
N ALA A 213 11.01 9.61 -7.08
CA ALA A 213 11.51 10.52 -6.05
C ALA A 213 13.01 10.33 -5.80
N ALA A 214 13.49 9.10 -5.74
CA ALA A 214 14.91 8.80 -5.56
C ALA A 214 15.75 9.28 -6.74
N VAL A 215 15.32 9.03 -7.97
CA VAL A 215 15.99 9.51 -9.20
C VAL A 215 16.04 11.04 -9.23
N LYS A 216 14.95 11.71 -8.85
CA LYS A 216 14.92 13.17 -8.77
C LYS A 216 15.95 13.73 -7.78
N VAL A 217 16.03 13.15 -6.59
CA VAL A 217 17.02 13.58 -5.57
C VAL A 217 18.44 13.30 -6.04
N LEU A 218 18.71 12.15 -6.67
CA LEU A 218 20.05 11.80 -7.16
C LEU A 218 20.50 12.67 -8.35
N ASN A 219 19.57 13.17 -9.15
CA ASN A 219 19.87 14.12 -10.23
C ASN A 219 20.08 15.56 -9.75
N ASP A 220 19.65 15.88 -8.53
CA ASP A 220 19.93 17.17 -7.86
C ASP A 220 20.95 16.99 -6.73
N MET A 221 22.22 17.09 -7.07
CA MET A 221 23.32 16.93 -6.10
C MET A 221 23.33 18.01 -5.01
N SER A 222 22.69 19.14 -5.21
CA SER A 222 22.56 20.19 -4.19
C SER A 222 21.55 19.76 -3.12
N GLU A 223 20.41 19.27 -3.53
CA GLU A 223 19.40 18.71 -2.65
C GLU A 223 19.89 17.45 -1.93
N TYR A 224 20.55 16.54 -2.64
CA TYR A 224 21.17 15.35 -2.03
C TYR A 224 22.12 15.72 -0.89
N ARG A 225 23.03 16.70 -1.10
CA ARG A 225 23.94 17.17 -0.07
C ARG A 225 23.23 17.88 1.08
N ARG A 226 22.17 18.63 0.78
CA ARG A 226 21.34 19.29 1.79
C ARG A 226 20.67 18.29 2.71
N LEU A 227 20.11 17.21 2.16
CA LEU A 227 19.44 16.13 2.93
C LEU A 227 20.41 15.41 3.86
N LEU A 228 21.67 15.24 3.45
CA LEU A 228 22.70 14.57 4.26
C LEU A 228 23.42 15.50 5.25
N ALA A 229 23.27 16.81 5.12
CA ALA A 229 23.93 17.78 5.97
C ALA A 229 23.40 17.74 7.42
N PRO A 230 24.21 18.10 8.42
CA PRO A 230 23.70 18.34 9.78
C PRO A 230 22.63 19.42 9.77
N ALA A 231 21.61 19.27 10.62
CA ALA A 231 20.61 20.33 10.78
C ALA A 231 21.27 21.64 11.27
N ASP A 232 20.96 22.74 10.59
CA ASP A 232 21.47 24.06 10.98
C ASP A 232 21.07 24.38 12.41
N LYS A 233 22.07 24.68 13.28
CA LYS A 233 21.83 25.01 14.67
C LYS A 233 20.99 26.29 14.89
N LYS A 234 20.68 27.03 13.81
CA LYS A 234 19.92 28.28 13.87
C LYS A 234 18.37 28.09 13.92
N SER A 235 17.84 26.92 13.59
CA SER A 235 16.39 26.70 13.60
C SER A 235 15.81 26.37 15.00
N LYS A 236 16.64 26.02 15.99
CA LYS A 236 16.21 25.70 17.37
C LYS A 236 15.92 26.92 18.28
N LYS A 237 16.05 28.17 17.79
CA LYS A 237 15.81 29.39 18.60
C LYS A 237 14.43 30.06 18.35
N LYS A 238 13.52 29.44 17.64
CA LYS A 238 12.16 29.96 17.44
C LYS A 238 11.12 28.83 17.59
N LYS A 239 10.92 28.39 18.81
CA LYS A 239 9.65 27.83 19.31
C LYS A 239 9.58 28.04 20.80
#